data_0ebdbe7fd25f72456503e27ed639632c
#
_entry.id   0ebdbe7fd25f72456503e27ed639632c
#
_cell.length_a   1.000
_cell.length_b   1.000
_cell.length_c   1.000
_cell.angle_alpha   90.00
_cell.angle_beta   90.00
_cell.angle_gamma   90.00
#
_symmetry.space_group_name_H-M   'P 1'
#
loop_
_entity.id
_entity.type
_entity.pdbx_description
1 polymer ?
#
loop_
_entity_poly.entity_id
_entity_poly.type
_entity_poly.pdbx_seq_one_letter_code
_entity_poly.pdbx_strand_id
1 'polypeptide(L)'
;LTHTSGLASSGLGSALSTDSIGALDNRESLAKNVPEYGNVILDFQPGSRWAYSPATALDVIARIIEIESGIPFDEFVKERIFEPLGMSDTFWNVPEEYQDRLIEISGADTAPPFVATLYDTSHSSYYSGSYGLKSTAGDYLRFEQMLVNGGELFGNRLLSPRTVRMMSSNQTKDLFSNNVEGQGFGYTVATSENPIVAKQRRSQGAFGWGGALGTRSWSDPEEELTAVIMIQQPVPQVQRDFENAVQQAIMD
;
A
#
# COMPACT_ATOMS: atom_id res chain seq x y z
N LEU A 1 -10.40 0.00 3.74
CA LEU A 1 -9.71 -0.67 2.62
C LEU A 1 -10.04 -0.03 1.25
N THR A 2 -11.17 0.64 1.11
CA THR A 2 -11.63 1.25 -0.17
C THR A 2 -11.49 2.77 -0.23
N HIS A 3 -10.90 3.40 0.79
CA HIS A 3 -10.79 4.86 0.92
C HIS A 3 -12.15 5.61 0.83
N THR A 4 -13.19 5.00 1.39
CA THR A 4 -14.55 5.57 1.44
C THR A 4 -15.04 5.85 2.87
N SER A 5 -14.14 5.78 3.85
CA SER A 5 -14.48 5.95 5.28
C SER A 5 -14.68 7.40 5.70
N GLY A 6 -14.07 8.36 5.01
CA GLY A 6 -14.00 9.76 5.43
C GLY A 6 -12.94 10.06 6.50
N LEU A 7 -12.16 9.06 6.91
CA LEU A 7 -11.06 9.25 7.86
C LEU A 7 -9.85 9.90 7.17
N ALA A 8 -9.44 11.08 7.65
CA ALA A 8 -8.21 11.78 7.25
C ALA A 8 -7.91 11.74 5.73
N SER A 9 -8.86 12.27 4.94
CA SER A 9 -8.82 12.24 3.48
C SER A 9 -8.58 13.63 2.85
N SER A 10 -7.76 14.45 3.49
CA SER A 10 -7.39 15.82 3.07
C SER A 10 -8.52 16.87 3.18
N GLY A 11 -9.53 16.62 4.04
CA GLY A 11 -10.59 17.57 4.35
C GLY A 11 -10.40 18.26 5.71
N LEU A 12 -11.49 18.81 6.25
CA LEU A 12 -11.47 19.50 7.54
C LEU A 12 -11.10 18.56 8.70
N GLY A 13 -11.58 17.32 8.67
CA GLY A 13 -11.23 16.31 9.67
C GLY A 13 -9.73 16.02 9.67
N SER A 14 -9.12 15.94 8.48
CA SER A 14 -7.67 15.78 8.34
C SER A 14 -6.88 16.94 8.92
N ALA A 15 -7.33 18.18 8.67
CA ALA A 15 -6.67 19.38 9.20
C ALA A 15 -6.74 19.42 10.73
N LEU A 16 -7.90 19.10 11.30
CA LEU A 16 -8.08 19.05 12.75
C LEU A 16 -7.36 17.86 13.39
N SER A 17 -7.19 16.76 12.68
CA SER A 17 -6.51 15.57 13.20
C SER A 17 -5.03 15.80 13.42
N THR A 18 -4.38 16.63 12.59
CA THR A 18 -2.97 16.97 12.75
C THR A 18 -2.71 17.66 14.09
N ASP A 19 -3.63 18.53 14.52
CA ASP A 19 -3.53 19.21 15.80
C ASP A 19 -3.87 18.32 16.99
N SER A 20 -4.75 17.31 16.80
CA SER A 20 -5.30 16.49 17.89
C SER A 20 -4.55 15.17 18.09
N ILE A 21 -4.01 14.57 17.01
CA ILE A 21 -3.37 13.25 17.03
C ILE A 21 -1.85 13.36 17.17
N GLY A 22 -1.31 14.57 17.03
CA GLY A 22 0.12 14.83 16.99
C GLY A 22 0.77 14.53 15.64
N ALA A 23 1.99 15.01 15.48
CA ALA A 23 2.80 14.72 14.31
C ALA A 23 3.09 13.21 14.21
N LEU A 24 3.33 12.72 12.99
CA LEU A 24 3.60 11.29 12.73
C LEU A 24 4.80 10.75 13.50
N ASP A 25 5.76 11.61 13.78
CA ASP A 25 6.98 11.38 14.54
C ASP A 25 6.76 11.13 16.05
N ASN A 26 5.60 11.51 16.58
CA ASN A 26 5.25 11.31 17.99
C ASN A 26 4.36 10.06 18.22
N ARG A 27 4.22 9.21 17.25
CA ARG A 27 3.40 7.99 17.38
C ARG A 27 4.16 6.91 18.13
N GLU A 28 3.51 6.34 19.16
CA GLU A 28 4.13 5.34 20.02
C GLU A 28 3.72 3.91 19.65
N SER A 29 2.44 3.67 19.39
CA SER A 29 1.91 2.36 19.00
C SER A 29 0.51 2.51 18.39
N LEU A 30 0.07 1.52 17.62
CA LEU A 30 -1.31 1.48 17.12
C LEU A 30 -2.33 1.48 18.26
N ALA A 31 -2.05 0.75 19.33
CA ALA A 31 -2.94 0.66 20.49
C ALA A 31 -3.16 2.00 21.19
N LYS A 32 -2.15 2.87 21.22
CA LYS A 32 -2.24 4.20 21.84
C LYS A 32 -2.83 5.24 20.88
N ASN A 33 -2.41 5.23 19.62
CA ASN A 33 -2.74 6.31 18.70
C ASN A 33 -4.08 6.12 17.96
N VAL A 34 -4.46 4.87 17.62
CA VAL A 34 -5.69 4.65 16.84
C VAL A 34 -6.96 5.08 17.58
N PRO A 35 -7.15 4.89 18.90
CA PRO A 35 -8.32 5.39 19.61
C PRO A 35 -8.53 6.90 19.49
N GLU A 36 -7.45 7.68 19.36
CA GLU A 36 -7.52 9.15 19.24
C GLU A 36 -8.20 9.58 17.93
N TYR A 37 -8.21 8.74 16.91
CA TYR A 37 -8.94 9.00 15.66
C TYR A 37 -10.46 9.10 15.86
N GLY A 38 -10.99 8.52 16.93
CA GLY A 38 -12.39 8.65 17.33
C GLY A 38 -12.78 10.06 17.79
N ASN A 39 -11.80 10.89 18.13
CA ASN A 39 -12.02 12.28 18.58
C ASN A 39 -12.06 13.27 17.41
N VAL A 40 -11.86 12.81 16.19
CA VAL A 40 -11.78 13.68 15.00
C VAL A 40 -13.01 13.51 14.13
N ILE A 41 -13.52 14.61 13.58
CA ILE A 41 -14.64 14.57 12.64
C ILE A 41 -14.21 13.94 11.32
N LEU A 42 -15.13 13.23 10.69
CA LEU A 42 -14.90 12.69 9.35
C LEU A 42 -14.93 13.81 8.30
N ASP A 43 -14.11 13.67 7.27
CA ASP A 43 -14.07 14.61 6.13
C ASP A 43 -15.35 14.56 5.29
N PHE A 44 -16.05 13.43 5.31
CA PHE A 44 -17.34 13.22 4.61
C PHE A 44 -18.08 12.01 5.19
N GLN A 45 -19.34 11.89 4.84
CA GLN A 45 -20.17 10.74 5.22
C GLN A 45 -19.61 9.45 4.61
N PRO A 46 -19.32 8.41 5.41
CA PRO A 46 -18.83 7.13 4.92
C PRO A 46 -19.66 6.59 3.75
N GLY A 47 -18.97 6.12 2.71
CA GLY A 47 -19.60 5.57 1.50
C GLY A 47 -20.12 6.62 0.50
N SER A 48 -20.03 7.92 0.78
CA SER A 48 -20.56 8.96 -0.12
C SER A 48 -19.59 9.36 -1.24
N ARG A 49 -18.31 9.16 -1.06
CA ARG A 49 -17.28 9.41 -2.07
C ARG A 49 -16.01 8.60 -1.79
N TRP A 50 -15.15 8.54 -2.78
CA TRP A 50 -13.78 8.08 -2.65
C TRP A 50 -12.86 9.27 -2.39
N ALA A 51 -12.00 9.18 -1.38
CA ALA A 51 -10.91 10.11 -1.17
C ALA A 51 -9.75 9.41 -0.44
N TYR A 52 -8.56 9.54 -1.01
CA TYR A 52 -7.38 8.83 -0.52
C TYR A 52 -7.06 9.18 0.94
N SER A 53 -7.01 8.17 1.78
CA SER A 53 -6.60 8.26 3.19
C SER A 53 -5.31 7.45 3.35
N PRO A 54 -4.14 8.09 3.23
CA PRO A 54 -2.86 7.37 3.08
C PRO A 54 -2.35 6.71 4.35
N ALA A 55 -2.83 7.10 5.51
CA ALA A 55 -2.31 6.60 6.79
C ALA A 55 -3.43 6.08 7.70
N THR A 56 -4.27 6.96 8.22
CA THR A 56 -5.17 6.72 9.33
C THR A 56 -6.12 5.51 9.14
N ALA A 57 -6.73 5.39 7.96
CA ALA A 57 -7.71 4.34 7.72
C ALA A 57 -7.09 2.93 7.72
N LEU A 58 -5.85 2.80 7.25
CA LEU A 58 -5.14 1.52 7.24
C LEU A 58 -4.56 1.19 8.62
N ASP A 59 -4.17 2.19 9.40
CA ASP A 59 -3.76 2.00 10.80
C ASP A 59 -4.91 1.47 11.67
N VAL A 60 -6.15 1.92 11.40
CA VAL A 60 -7.34 1.34 12.05
C VAL A 60 -7.48 -0.15 11.74
N ILE A 61 -7.24 -0.56 10.48
CA ILE A 61 -7.28 -1.98 10.09
C ILE A 61 -6.16 -2.77 10.78
N ALA A 62 -4.95 -2.22 10.81
CA ALA A 62 -3.82 -2.84 11.50
C ALA A 62 -4.13 -3.04 13.00
N ARG A 63 -4.75 -2.04 13.64
CA ARG A 63 -5.18 -2.17 15.04
C ARG A 63 -6.27 -3.22 15.25
N ILE A 64 -7.23 -3.35 14.34
CA ILE A 64 -8.23 -4.42 14.38
C ILE A 64 -7.55 -5.79 14.30
N ILE A 65 -6.53 -5.94 13.45
CA ILE A 65 -5.76 -7.18 13.36
C ILE A 65 -5.08 -7.50 14.70
N GLU A 66 -4.45 -6.53 15.36
CA GLU A 66 -3.87 -6.74 16.70
C GLU A 66 -4.90 -7.21 17.73
N ILE A 67 -6.09 -6.61 17.73
CA ILE A 67 -7.16 -6.96 18.68
C ILE A 67 -7.66 -8.38 18.43
N GLU A 68 -7.93 -8.73 17.19
CA GLU A 68 -8.51 -10.02 16.82
C GLU A 68 -7.49 -11.17 16.88
N SER A 69 -6.21 -10.90 16.58
CA SER A 69 -5.16 -11.91 16.62
C SER A 69 -4.54 -12.08 18.00
N GLY A 70 -4.56 -11.06 18.83
CA GLY A 70 -3.90 -11.01 20.13
C GLY A 70 -2.38 -10.84 20.08
N ILE A 71 -1.81 -10.56 18.89
CA ILE A 71 -0.36 -10.33 18.71
C ILE A 71 -0.11 -8.98 18.03
N PRO A 72 1.08 -8.37 18.20
CA PRO A 72 1.46 -7.13 17.51
C PRO A 72 1.34 -7.25 16.00
N PHE A 73 1.04 -6.13 15.33
CA PHE A 73 0.78 -6.13 13.88
C PHE A 73 2.01 -6.55 13.06
N ASP A 74 3.19 -6.13 13.44
CA ASP A 74 4.45 -6.53 12.78
C ASP A 74 4.72 -8.03 12.91
N GLU A 75 4.50 -8.62 14.09
CA GLU A 75 4.61 -10.06 14.31
C GLU A 75 3.56 -10.82 13.48
N PHE A 76 2.31 -10.34 13.46
CA PHE A 76 1.26 -10.94 12.64
C PHE A 76 1.62 -10.98 11.16
N VAL A 77 2.08 -9.87 10.61
CA VAL A 77 2.44 -9.78 9.18
C VAL A 77 3.67 -10.66 8.88
N LYS A 78 4.66 -10.66 9.77
CA LYS A 78 5.84 -11.51 9.65
C LYS A 78 5.46 -12.99 9.58
N GLU A 79 4.70 -13.49 10.57
CA GLU A 79 4.33 -14.91 10.65
C GLU A 79 3.37 -15.34 9.53
N ARG A 80 2.44 -14.45 9.13
CA ARG A 80 1.36 -14.81 8.22
C ARG A 80 1.64 -14.50 6.75
N ILE A 81 2.61 -13.63 6.48
CA ILE A 81 2.92 -13.19 5.12
C ILE A 81 4.40 -13.39 4.80
N PHE A 82 5.31 -12.77 5.56
CA PHE A 82 6.71 -12.73 5.17
C PHE A 82 7.38 -14.11 5.23
N GLU A 83 7.24 -14.83 6.33
CA GLU A 83 7.84 -16.15 6.50
C GLU A 83 7.31 -17.16 5.49
N PRO A 84 5.97 -17.32 5.30
CA PRO A 84 5.44 -18.26 4.31
C PRO A 84 5.85 -17.95 2.86
N LEU A 85 6.08 -16.68 2.53
CA LEU A 85 6.50 -16.26 1.19
C LEU A 85 8.03 -16.17 1.04
N GLY A 86 8.80 -16.38 2.12
CA GLY A 86 10.25 -16.26 2.13
C GLY A 86 10.73 -14.83 1.89
N MET A 87 9.98 -13.82 2.37
CA MET A 87 10.32 -12.39 2.28
C MET A 87 11.29 -12.01 3.42
N SER A 88 12.52 -12.50 3.32
CA SER A 88 13.53 -12.38 4.39
C SER A 88 14.19 -11.01 4.50
N ASP A 89 14.01 -10.16 3.50
CA ASP A 89 14.57 -8.80 3.41
C ASP A 89 13.47 -7.72 3.54
N THR A 90 12.41 -8.01 4.30
CA THR A 90 11.29 -7.10 4.50
C THR A 90 11.08 -6.79 5.98
N PHE A 91 11.23 -5.50 6.36
CA PHE A 91 11.28 -5.08 7.76
C PHE A 91 10.61 -3.71 7.96
N TRP A 92 10.02 -3.47 9.14
CA TRP A 92 9.83 -2.10 9.64
C TRP A 92 11.16 -1.55 10.19
N ASN A 93 11.84 -2.34 11.02
CA ASN A 93 13.14 -2.01 11.60
C ASN A 93 14.20 -2.88 10.94
N VAL A 94 15.01 -2.28 10.07
CA VAL A 94 16.08 -3.00 9.37
C VAL A 94 17.17 -3.40 10.37
N PRO A 95 17.54 -4.69 10.46
CA PRO A 95 18.65 -5.15 11.31
C PRO A 95 19.97 -4.42 11.02
N GLU A 96 20.82 -4.28 12.04
CA GLU A 96 22.08 -3.53 11.93
C GLU A 96 22.97 -4.07 10.81
N GLU A 97 23.01 -5.39 10.64
CA GLU A 97 23.79 -6.07 9.60
C GLU A 97 23.33 -5.81 8.16
N TYR A 98 22.15 -5.20 7.97
CA TYR A 98 21.59 -4.88 6.66
C TYR A 98 21.44 -3.38 6.41
N GLN A 99 21.86 -2.53 7.34
CA GLN A 99 21.74 -1.07 7.24
C GLN A 99 22.48 -0.50 6.03
N ASP A 100 23.62 -1.08 5.66
CA ASP A 100 24.42 -0.71 4.50
C ASP A 100 23.73 -1.00 3.15
N ARG A 101 22.64 -1.79 3.16
CA ARG A 101 21.82 -2.10 1.97
C ARG A 101 20.70 -1.10 1.75
N LEU A 102 20.45 -0.20 2.71
CA LEU A 102 19.44 0.83 2.54
C LEU A 102 19.88 1.85 1.50
N ILE A 103 18.98 2.12 0.55
CA ILE A 103 19.23 3.13 -0.47
C ILE A 103 19.08 4.52 0.17
N GLU A 104 20.09 5.37 -0.05
CA GLU A 104 19.99 6.79 0.28
C GLU A 104 18.88 7.46 -0.51
N ILE A 105 18.10 8.31 0.17
CA ILE A 105 16.99 9.00 -0.43
C ILE A 105 17.39 10.43 -0.72
N SER A 106 17.48 10.76 -1.99
CA SER A 106 17.85 12.10 -2.44
C SER A 106 16.79 13.12 -2.03
N GLY A 107 17.23 14.22 -1.40
CA GLY A 107 16.34 15.30 -0.98
C GLY A 107 15.63 15.09 0.35
N ALA A 108 16.04 14.12 1.15
CA ALA A 108 15.48 13.88 2.50
C ALA A 108 15.56 15.16 3.37
N ASP A 109 16.68 15.88 3.30
CA ASP A 109 16.93 17.10 4.09
C ASP A 109 15.98 18.28 3.74
N THR A 110 15.39 18.28 2.57
CA THR A 110 14.48 19.31 2.08
C THR A 110 13.04 18.85 1.97
N ALA A 111 12.77 17.61 2.36
CA ALA A 111 11.45 17.01 2.28
C ALA A 111 10.47 17.66 3.29
N PRO A 112 9.18 17.80 2.93
CA PRO A 112 8.17 18.17 3.92
C PRO A 112 8.19 17.21 5.12
N PRO A 113 7.83 17.66 6.34
CA PRO A 113 7.88 16.83 7.56
C PRO A 113 7.20 15.45 7.41
N PHE A 114 6.06 15.38 6.74
CA PHE A 114 5.37 14.11 6.46
C PHE A 114 6.24 13.16 5.61
N VAL A 115 6.92 13.69 4.61
CA VAL A 115 7.79 12.90 3.73
C VAL A 115 9.06 12.50 4.47
N ALA A 116 9.58 13.38 5.32
CA ALA A 116 10.76 13.09 6.14
C ALA A 116 10.57 11.86 7.04
N THR A 117 9.36 11.64 7.58
CA THR A 117 9.07 10.44 8.38
C THR A 117 9.11 9.13 7.58
N LEU A 118 8.89 9.19 6.26
CA LEU A 118 9.04 8.02 5.37
C LEU A 118 10.52 7.66 5.16
N TYR A 119 11.41 8.61 5.40
CA TYR A 119 12.86 8.44 5.27
C TYR A 119 13.53 8.03 6.59
N ASP A 120 12.79 8.10 7.69
CA ASP A 120 13.34 7.75 8.99
C ASP A 120 13.66 6.25 9.02
N THR A 121 14.94 5.96 9.21
CA THR A 121 15.46 4.61 9.39
C THR A 121 15.71 4.26 10.86
N SER A 122 15.42 5.18 11.78
CA SER A 122 15.50 4.93 13.21
C SER A 122 14.51 3.84 13.63
N HIS A 123 14.77 3.25 14.79
CA HIS A 123 13.90 2.23 15.35
C HIS A 123 12.52 2.82 15.67
N SER A 124 11.48 2.20 15.13
CA SER A 124 10.08 2.57 15.37
C SER A 124 9.37 1.49 16.19
N SER A 125 8.56 1.91 17.14
CA SER A 125 7.56 1.07 17.81
C SER A 125 6.16 1.21 17.22
N TYR A 126 6.02 2.10 16.22
CA TYR A 126 4.77 2.30 15.50
C TYR A 126 4.79 1.57 14.16
N TYR A 127 4.16 0.42 14.12
CA TYR A 127 4.07 -0.42 12.92
C TYR A 127 2.83 -0.06 12.11
N SER A 128 2.94 0.98 11.28
CA SER A 128 1.80 1.47 10.49
C SER A 128 1.31 0.43 9.48
N GLY A 129 -0.01 0.35 9.32
CA GLY A 129 -0.64 -0.45 8.26
C GLY A 129 -0.47 0.11 6.85
N SER A 130 0.16 1.30 6.69
CA SER A 130 0.24 2.00 5.41
C SER A 130 1.63 2.43 4.97
N TYR A 131 2.60 2.54 5.88
CA TYR A 131 3.97 2.99 5.56
C TYR A 131 5.00 2.38 6.53
N GLY A 132 6.28 2.61 6.23
CA GLY A 132 7.40 2.26 7.11
C GLY A 132 8.08 0.94 6.79
N LEU A 133 7.47 0.05 6.00
CA LEU A 133 8.15 -1.16 5.52
C LEU A 133 9.28 -0.80 4.56
N LYS A 134 10.45 -1.39 4.81
CA LYS A 134 11.59 -1.45 3.91
C LYS A 134 11.63 -2.84 3.32
N SER A 135 11.82 -2.96 2.01
CA SER A 135 11.80 -4.26 1.32
C SER A 135 12.69 -4.23 0.09
N THR A 136 12.87 -5.38 -0.53
CA THR A 136 13.52 -5.52 -1.83
C THR A 136 12.49 -5.77 -2.93
N ALA A 137 12.85 -5.48 -4.18
CA ALA A 137 11.99 -5.81 -5.32
C ALA A 137 11.72 -7.32 -5.40
N GLY A 138 12.69 -8.16 -5.04
CA GLY A 138 12.55 -9.61 -5.03
C GLY A 138 11.53 -10.11 -4.01
N ASP A 139 11.55 -9.58 -2.80
CA ASP A 139 10.58 -9.96 -1.76
C ASP A 139 9.17 -9.46 -2.11
N TYR A 140 9.06 -8.21 -2.54
CA TYR A 140 7.76 -7.66 -2.90
C TYR A 140 7.17 -8.36 -4.15
N LEU A 141 8.02 -8.79 -5.09
CA LEU A 141 7.60 -9.60 -6.23
C LEU A 141 6.98 -10.93 -5.82
N ARG A 142 7.47 -11.58 -4.76
CA ARG A 142 6.87 -12.81 -4.20
C ARG A 142 5.45 -12.56 -3.69
N PHE A 143 5.23 -11.43 -3.01
CA PHE A 143 3.90 -11.04 -2.57
C PHE A 143 2.94 -10.82 -3.75
N GLU A 144 3.35 -10.07 -4.75
CA GLU A 144 2.55 -9.85 -5.97
C GLU A 144 2.31 -11.17 -6.74
N GLN A 145 3.33 -12.03 -6.84
CA GLN A 145 3.19 -13.34 -7.49
C GLN A 145 2.19 -14.24 -6.74
N MET A 146 2.17 -14.21 -5.42
CA MET A 146 1.17 -14.91 -4.62
C MET A 146 -0.24 -14.44 -4.99
N LEU A 147 -0.45 -13.15 -5.21
CA LEU A 147 -1.75 -12.61 -5.61
C LEU A 147 -2.14 -13.06 -7.03
N VAL A 148 -1.25 -12.96 -8.02
CA VAL A 148 -1.50 -13.45 -9.39
C VAL A 148 -1.86 -14.94 -9.40
N ASN A 149 -1.19 -15.75 -8.59
CA ASN A 149 -1.45 -17.17 -8.45
C ASN A 149 -2.75 -17.48 -7.65
N GLY A 150 -3.59 -16.49 -7.39
CA GLY A 150 -4.85 -16.68 -6.68
C GLY A 150 -4.68 -17.00 -5.18
N GLY A 151 -3.64 -16.44 -4.56
CA GLY A 151 -3.42 -16.46 -3.12
C GLY A 151 -2.48 -17.55 -2.63
N GLU A 152 -1.64 -18.11 -3.50
CA GLU A 152 -0.70 -19.19 -3.17
C GLU A 152 0.66 -18.97 -3.82
N LEU A 153 1.74 -19.24 -3.07
CA LEU A 153 3.10 -19.29 -3.59
C LEU A 153 3.92 -20.33 -2.80
N PHE A 154 4.80 -21.06 -3.49
CA PHE A 154 5.67 -22.10 -2.91
C PHE A 154 4.93 -23.18 -2.09
N GLY A 155 3.68 -23.49 -2.46
CA GLY A 155 2.82 -24.42 -1.74
C GLY A 155 2.15 -23.83 -0.48
N ASN A 156 2.40 -22.56 -0.15
CA ASN A 156 1.77 -21.85 0.95
C ASN A 156 0.56 -21.06 0.45
N ARG A 157 -0.63 -21.44 0.89
CA ARG A 157 -1.86 -20.69 0.59
C ARG A 157 -2.16 -19.69 1.69
N LEU A 158 -2.02 -18.40 1.37
CA LEU A 158 -2.33 -17.30 2.27
C LEU A 158 -3.78 -16.84 2.13
N LEU A 159 -4.29 -16.82 0.91
CA LEU A 159 -5.63 -16.35 0.59
C LEU A 159 -6.37 -17.37 -0.29
N SER A 160 -7.69 -17.37 -0.21
CA SER A 160 -8.48 -18.11 -1.18
C SER A 160 -8.51 -17.36 -2.53
N PRO A 161 -8.66 -18.08 -3.67
CA PRO A 161 -8.82 -17.42 -4.97
C PRO A 161 -10.01 -16.45 -5.00
N ARG A 162 -11.05 -16.74 -4.22
CA ARG A 162 -12.21 -15.85 -4.07
C ARG A 162 -11.81 -14.55 -3.37
N THR A 163 -11.02 -14.62 -2.32
CA THR A 163 -10.54 -13.43 -1.58
C THR A 163 -9.71 -12.54 -2.49
N VAL A 164 -8.78 -13.13 -3.26
CA VAL A 164 -7.97 -12.37 -4.22
C VAL A 164 -8.87 -11.66 -5.24
N ARG A 165 -9.84 -12.38 -5.85
CA ARG A 165 -10.80 -11.75 -6.77
C ARG A 165 -11.60 -10.61 -6.12
N MET A 166 -11.98 -10.75 -4.85
CA MET A 166 -12.65 -9.65 -4.13
C MET A 166 -11.72 -8.44 -3.93
N MET A 167 -10.45 -8.68 -3.60
CA MET A 167 -9.46 -7.60 -3.44
C MET A 167 -9.23 -6.84 -4.73
N SER A 168 -9.11 -7.57 -5.84
CA SER A 168 -8.76 -7.02 -7.16
C SER A 168 -9.96 -6.62 -8.02
N SER A 169 -11.17 -6.63 -7.48
CA SER A 169 -12.38 -6.17 -8.18
C SER A 169 -12.80 -4.79 -7.68
N ASN A 170 -13.41 -4.00 -8.55
CA ASN A 170 -13.93 -2.70 -8.18
C ASN A 170 -15.01 -2.81 -7.08
N GLN A 171 -14.69 -2.32 -5.89
CA GLN A 171 -15.56 -2.29 -4.72
C GLN A 171 -16.24 -0.91 -4.52
N THR A 172 -15.86 0.08 -5.32
CA THR A 172 -16.28 1.48 -5.14
C THR A 172 -17.30 1.95 -6.15
N LYS A 173 -17.67 1.08 -7.09
CA LYS A 173 -18.54 1.44 -8.24
C LYS A 173 -17.95 2.67 -8.95
N ASP A 174 -18.74 3.73 -9.12
CA ASP A 174 -18.32 4.94 -9.82
C ASP A 174 -17.58 5.95 -8.92
N LEU A 175 -17.46 5.69 -7.62
CA LEU A 175 -16.84 6.65 -6.70
C LEU A 175 -15.37 6.92 -7.01
N PHE A 176 -14.62 5.90 -7.46
CA PHE A 176 -13.24 6.08 -7.88
C PHE A 176 -13.14 6.50 -9.35
N SER A 177 -13.91 5.88 -10.24
CA SER A 177 -13.86 6.15 -11.68
C SER A 177 -14.26 7.58 -12.04
N ASN A 178 -15.06 8.25 -11.21
CA ASN A 178 -15.34 9.68 -11.35
C ASN A 178 -14.08 10.56 -11.21
N ASN A 179 -13.01 10.05 -10.62
CA ASN A 179 -11.73 10.75 -10.48
C ASN A 179 -10.68 10.24 -11.47
N VAL A 180 -10.75 8.94 -11.83
CA VAL A 180 -9.79 8.27 -12.71
C VAL A 180 -10.55 7.40 -13.70
N GLU A 181 -10.85 7.95 -14.85
CA GLU A 181 -11.66 7.32 -15.88
C GLU A 181 -11.06 5.97 -16.34
N GLY A 182 -11.90 4.96 -16.51
CA GLY A 182 -11.48 3.61 -16.92
C GLY A 182 -10.84 2.76 -15.81
N GLN A 183 -10.78 3.26 -14.58
CA GLN A 183 -10.27 2.53 -13.43
C GLN A 183 -11.33 2.39 -12.35
N GLY A 184 -11.20 1.34 -11.54
CA GLY A 184 -11.93 1.11 -10.29
C GLY A 184 -10.99 1.06 -9.10
N PHE A 185 -11.54 0.82 -7.91
CA PHE A 185 -10.75 0.61 -6.70
C PHE A 185 -11.26 -0.59 -5.92
N GLY A 186 -10.37 -1.53 -5.68
CA GLY A 186 -10.59 -2.72 -4.88
C GLY A 186 -10.25 -2.52 -3.41
N TYR A 187 -9.73 -3.55 -2.77
CA TYR A 187 -9.20 -3.43 -1.41
C TYR A 187 -7.73 -3.03 -1.49
N THR A 188 -7.45 -1.74 -1.29
CA THR A 188 -6.12 -1.10 -1.30
C THR A 188 -5.39 -1.06 -2.64
N VAL A 189 -6.03 -1.46 -3.73
CA VAL A 189 -5.47 -1.44 -5.08
C VAL A 189 -6.41 -0.77 -6.08
N ALA A 190 -5.86 -0.05 -7.05
CA ALA A 190 -6.59 0.36 -8.24
C ALA A 190 -6.75 -0.84 -9.18
N THR A 191 -7.89 -0.89 -9.88
CA THR A 191 -8.21 -1.96 -10.84
C THR A 191 -8.41 -1.37 -12.23
N SER A 192 -7.97 -2.09 -13.26
CA SER A 192 -8.15 -1.72 -14.66
C SER A 192 -9.50 -2.22 -15.16
N GLU A 193 -10.48 -1.31 -15.24
CA GLU A 193 -11.85 -1.66 -15.69
C GLU A 193 -12.00 -1.54 -17.21
N ASN A 194 -11.42 -0.50 -17.78
CA ASN A 194 -11.36 -0.26 -19.22
C ASN A 194 -9.99 0.33 -19.60
N PRO A 195 -9.02 -0.51 -19.99
CA PRO A 195 -7.66 -0.08 -20.25
C PRO A 195 -7.55 0.94 -21.42
N ILE A 196 -8.44 0.89 -22.39
CA ILE A 196 -8.46 1.84 -23.52
C ILE A 196 -8.79 3.25 -23.00
N VAL A 197 -9.85 3.36 -22.21
CA VAL A 197 -10.29 4.63 -21.60
C VAL A 197 -9.25 5.13 -20.60
N ALA A 198 -8.70 4.25 -19.78
CA ALA A 198 -7.63 4.56 -18.83
C ALA A 198 -6.28 4.88 -19.49
N LYS A 199 -6.14 4.69 -20.81
CA LYS A 199 -4.89 4.85 -21.57
C LYS A 199 -3.74 4.00 -20.99
N GLN A 200 -4.06 2.81 -20.55
CA GLN A 200 -3.13 1.82 -20.02
C GLN A 200 -2.93 0.68 -21.01
N ARG A 201 -1.80 0.00 -20.93
CA ARG A 201 -1.49 -1.19 -21.75
C ARG A 201 -1.75 -2.51 -21.01
N ARG A 202 -2.10 -2.43 -19.73
CA ARG A 202 -2.45 -3.59 -18.90
C ARG A 202 -3.78 -4.17 -19.34
N SER A 203 -3.98 -5.45 -19.08
CA SER A 203 -5.25 -6.11 -19.37
C SER A 203 -6.39 -5.58 -18.47
N GLN A 204 -7.61 -5.81 -18.89
CA GLN A 204 -8.75 -5.61 -18.01
C GLN A 204 -8.65 -6.56 -16.82
N GLY A 205 -8.88 -6.06 -15.61
CA GLY A 205 -8.73 -6.85 -14.39
C GLY A 205 -7.32 -6.81 -13.78
N ALA A 206 -6.34 -6.20 -14.45
CA ALA A 206 -5.05 -5.90 -13.83
C ALA A 206 -5.24 -4.95 -12.64
N PHE A 207 -4.43 -5.11 -11.60
CA PHE A 207 -4.55 -4.33 -10.37
C PHE A 207 -3.18 -4.01 -9.77
N GLY A 208 -3.09 -2.98 -8.96
CA GLY A 208 -1.85 -2.58 -8.30
C GLY A 208 -1.93 -1.21 -7.66
N TRP A 209 -0.84 -0.79 -7.03
CA TRP A 209 -0.74 0.53 -6.42
C TRP A 209 0.70 1.05 -6.48
N GLY A 210 0.93 2.24 -5.93
CA GLY A 210 2.24 2.85 -5.85
C GLY A 210 2.54 3.46 -4.49
N GLY A 211 3.82 3.57 -4.15
CA GLY A 211 4.31 4.24 -2.95
C GLY A 211 4.65 5.71 -3.17
N ALA A 212 4.63 6.48 -2.09
CA ALA A 212 4.90 7.93 -2.11
C ALA A 212 6.31 8.27 -2.64
N LEU A 213 7.27 7.37 -2.46
CA LEU A 213 8.66 7.54 -2.92
C LEU A 213 8.91 7.08 -4.38
N GLY A 214 7.85 6.65 -5.07
CA GLY A 214 7.94 6.27 -6.48
C GLY A 214 7.98 4.78 -6.75
N THR A 215 7.96 3.93 -5.72
CA THR A 215 7.78 2.48 -5.90
C THR A 215 6.44 2.21 -6.58
N ARG A 216 6.38 1.19 -7.42
CA ARG A 216 5.15 0.78 -8.09
C ARG A 216 5.14 -0.71 -8.33
N SER A 217 3.96 -1.32 -8.20
CA SER A 217 3.72 -2.69 -8.58
C SER A 217 2.37 -2.84 -9.28
N TRP A 218 2.25 -3.89 -10.06
CA TRP A 218 0.97 -4.34 -10.56
C TRP A 218 1.01 -5.83 -10.85
N SER A 219 -0.17 -6.43 -10.77
CA SER A 219 -0.44 -7.81 -11.15
C SER A 219 -1.46 -7.81 -12.30
N ASP A 220 -1.19 -8.60 -13.32
CA ASP A 220 -2.03 -8.81 -14.48
C ASP A 220 -2.37 -10.30 -14.59
N PRO A 221 -3.54 -10.72 -14.09
CA PRO A 221 -3.91 -12.14 -14.07
C PRO A 221 -4.18 -12.73 -15.47
N GLU A 222 -4.51 -11.91 -16.48
CA GLU A 222 -4.74 -12.36 -17.84
C GLU A 222 -3.41 -12.77 -18.50
N GLU A 223 -2.36 -11.99 -18.23
CA GLU A 223 -1.01 -12.24 -18.73
C GLU A 223 -0.17 -13.13 -17.78
N GLU A 224 -0.74 -13.58 -16.66
CA GLU A 224 -0.01 -14.28 -15.59
C GLU A 224 1.28 -13.54 -15.15
N LEU A 225 1.22 -12.19 -15.22
CA LEU A 225 2.37 -11.30 -15.04
C LEU A 225 2.26 -10.51 -13.75
N THR A 226 3.39 -10.32 -13.10
CA THR A 226 3.54 -9.31 -12.06
C THR A 226 4.82 -8.51 -12.28
N ALA A 227 4.79 -7.22 -11.96
CA ALA A 227 5.93 -6.33 -12.11
C ALA A 227 6.06 -5.40 -10.90
N VAL A 228 7.31 -5.20 -10.50
CA VAL A 228 7.69 -4.33 -9.37
C VAL A 228 8.85 -3.44 -9.79
N ILE A 229 8.72 -2.15 -9.54
CA ILE A 229 9.82 -1.19 -9.61
C ILE A 229 10.03 -0.52 -8.25
N MET A 230 11.26 -0.54 -7.76
CA MET A 230 11.68 0.11 -6.53
C MET A 230 12.60 1.29 -6.87
N ILE A 231 12.05 2.49 -6.76
CA ILE A 231 12.80 3.75 -6.90
C ILE A 231 12.49 4.63 -5.69
N GLN A 232 13.39 5.55 -5.37
CA GLN A 232 13.27 6.41 -4.18
C GLN A 232 13.01 7.87 -4.53
N GLN A 233 12.56 8.12 -5.76
CA GLN A 233 12.06 9.41 -6.21
C GLN A 233 10.84 9.20 -7.10
N PRO A 234 9.75 9.92 -6.88
CA PRO A 234 8.54 9.79 -7.70
C PRO A 234 8.74 10.47 -9.06
N VAL A 235 9.41 9.79 -9.99
CA VAL A 235 9.62 10.25 -11.36
C VAL A 235 8.61 9.56 -12.29
N PRO A 236 7.49 10.21 -12.64
CA PRO A 236 6.41 9.60 -13.41
C PRO A 236 6.85 9.07 -14.79
N GLN A 237 7.88 9.67 -15.39
CA GLN A 237 8.40 9.20 -16.67
C GLN A 237 9.06 7.82 -16.53
N VAL A 238 9.90 7.62 -15.50
CA VAL A 238 10.57 6.34 -15.25
C VAL A 238 9.54 5.24 -15.01
N GLN A 239 8.49 5.53 -14.24
CA GLN A 239 7.41 4.57 -13.99
C GLN A 239 6.67 4.17 -15.28
N ARG A 240 6.35 5.16 -16.15
CA ARG A 240 5.72 4.90 -17.44
C ARG A 240 6.62 4.11 -18.40
N ASP A 241 7.90 4.47 -18.46
CA ASP A 241 8.86 3.79 -19.33
C ASP A 241 9.07 2.35 -18.90
N PHE A 242 9.14 2.09 -17.59
CA PHE A 242 9.19 0.74 -17.04
C PHE A 242 7.94 -0.07 -17.42
N GLU A 243 6.74 0.49 -17.20
CA GLU A 243 5.48 -0.18 -17.55
C GLU A 243 5.44 -0.47 -19.07
N ASN A 244 5.80 0.49 -19.90
CA ASN A 244 5.83 0.30 -21.35
C ASN A 244 6.84 -0.78 -21.76
N ALA A 245 8.02 -0.83 -21.16
CA ALA A 245 9.03 -1.82 -21.45
C ALA A 245 8.56 -3.24 -21.09
N VAL A 246 7.95 -3.40 -19.91
CA VAL A 246 7.37 -4.70 -19.48
C VAL A 246 6.28 -5.14 -20.45
N GLN A 247 5.33 -4.26 -20.78
CA GLN A 247 4.22 -4.59 -21.67
C GLN A 247 4.67 -4.87 -23.12
N GLN A 248 5.76 -4.27 -23.56
CA GLN A 248 6.35 -4.56 -24.89
C GLN A 248 7.11 -5.90 -24.92
N ALA A 249 7.48 -6.44 -23.78
CA ALA A 249 8.18 -7.72 -23.71
C ALA A 249 7.22 -8.94 -23.73
N ILE A 250 5.92 -8.70 -23.57
CA ILE A 250 4.91 -9.75 -23.73
C ILE A 250 4.82 -10.09 -25.22
N MET A 251 5.06 -11.34 -25.55
CA MET A 251 4.95 -11.86 -26.89
C MET A 251 3.79 -12.85 -26.96
N ASP A 252 2.88 -12.62 -27.89
CA ASP A 252 1.74 -13.49 -28.18
C ASP A 252 2.17 -14.88 -28.71
#